data_8d9c35c19971a325dc65589a165c7007
#
_entry.id   8d9c35c19971a325dc65589a165c7007
#
_cell.length_a   1.000
_cell.length_b   1.000
_cell.length_c   1.000
_cell.angle_alpha   90.00
_cell.angle_beta   90.00
_cell.angle_gamma   90.00
#
_symmetry.space_group_name_H-M   'P 1'
#
loop_
_entity.id
_entity.type
_entity.pdbx_description
1 polymer ?
#
loop_
_entity_poly.entity_id
_entity_poly.type
_entity_poly.pdbx_seq_one_letter_code
_entity_poly.pdbx_strand_id
1 'polypeptide(L)'
;MRDLKSEGLVLRHKKSGARIAVISNDDDNKVFYIGFRTPAEDSTGVPHIIEHTVLCGSDKYPVKDPFVELVKGSLNTFLNAITYPEKTIYPVASCNDTDFQNLMSVLYGCGIPSEYL
;
A
#
# COMPACT_ATOMS: atom_id res chain seq x y z
N MET A 1 -14.37 -10.20 17.53
CA MET A 1 -14.82 -9.93 16.14
C MET A 1 -15.88 -10.92 15.61
N ARG A 2 -16.61 -11.59 16.52
CA ARG A 2 -17.66 -12.56 16.13
C ARG A 2 -18.78 -11.94 15.29
N ASP A 3 -19.19 -10.70 15.61
CA ASP A 3 -20.27 -9.99 14.90
C ASP A 3 -19.92 -9.64 13.44
N LEU A 4 -18.62 -9.54 13.12
CA LEU A 4 -18.10 -9.27 11.79
C LEU A 4 -17.67 -10.53 11.04
N LYS A 5 -17.83 -11.71 11.63
CA LYS A 5 -17.36 -13.01 11.11
C LYS A 5 -15.90 -12.96 10.63
N SER A 6 -15.06 -12.25 11.39
CA SER A 6 -13.67 -11.97 11.03
C SER A 6 -12.72 -12.47 12.11
N GLU A 7 -11.55 -12.93 11.68
CA GLU A 7 -10.41 -13.24 12.53
C GLU A 7 -9.33 -12.19 12.32
N GLY A 8 -8.73 -11.73 13.41
CA GLY A 8 -7.70 -10.71 13.37
C GLY A 8 -6.40 -11.16 14.00
N LEU A 9 -5.29 -10.77 13.41
CA LEU A 9 -3.95 -11.02 13.90
C LEU A 9 -3.14 -9.74 13.78
N VAL A 10 -2.43 -9.37 14.85
CA VAL A 10 -1.53 -8.21 14.85
C VAL A 10 -0.10 -8.71 15.04
N LEU A 11 0.77 -8.34 14.11
CA LEU A 11 2.16 -8.74 14.06
C LEU A 11 3.07 -7.51 14.09
N ARG A 12 4.31 -7.73 14.50
CA ARG A 12 5.36 -6.72 14.43
C ARG A 12 6.57 -7.29 13.71
N HIS A 13 7.01 -6.61 12.65
CA HIS A 13 8.22 -6.99 11.93
C HIS A 13 9.47 -6.72 12.78
N LYS A 14 10.27 -7.76 13.06
CA LYS A 14 11.41 -7.67 13.97
C LYS A 14 12.50 -6.69 13.52
N LYS A 15 12.73 -6.63 12.20
CA LYS A 15 13.84 -5.86 11.61
C LYS A 15 13.52 -4.37 11.48
N SER A 16 12.31 -4.03 11.07
CA SER A 16 11.89 -2.63 10.80
C SER A 16 11.02 -2.02 11.90
N GLY A 17 10.42 -2.85 12.77
CA GLY A 17 9.44 -2.42 13.75
C GLY A 17 8.05 -2.13 13.17
N ALA A 18 7.84 -2.37 11.88
CA ALA A 18 6.55 -2.18 11.23
C ALA A 18 5.46 -3.03 11.89
N ARG A 19 4.29 -2.44 12.08
CA ARG A 19 3.11 -3.15 12.59
C ARG A 19 2.28 -3.65 11.43
N ILE A 20 1.85 -4.90 11.50
CA ILE A 20 1.06 -5.59 10.48
C ILE A 20 -0.21 -6.08 11.13
N ALA A 21 -1.35 -5.68 10.58
CA ALA A 21 -2.65 -6.22 10.97
C ALA A 21 -3.21 -7.06 9.81
N VAL A 22 -3.57 -8.30 10.11
CA VAL A 22 -4.19 -9.23 9.17
C VAL A 22 -5.60 -9.50 9.65
N ILE A 23 -6.59 -9.26 8.81
CA ILE A 23 -8.00 -9.53 9.09
C ILE A 23 -8.49 -10.48 8.03
N SER A 24 -8.94 -11.66 8.45
CA SER A 24 -9.52 -12.68 7.59
C SER A 24 -11.03 -12.74 7.79
N ASN A 25 -11.78 -12.72 6.69
CA ASN A 25 -13.23 -12.85 6.70
C ASN A 25 -13.73 -13.52 5.40
N ASP A 26 -15.04 -13.64 5.24
CA ASP A 26 -15.68 -14.28 4.09
C ASP A 26 -15.88 -13.32 2.89
N ASP A 27 -15.42 -12.10 2.96
CA ASP A 27 -15.54 -11.13 1.87
C ASP A 27 -14.55 -11.46 0.73
N ASP A 28 -15.06 -11.50 -0.51
CA ASP A 28 -14.25 -11.73 -1.70
C ASP A 28 -13.35 -10.54 -2.06
N ASN A 29 -13.71 -9.34 -1.60
CA ASN A 29 -12.92 -8.14 -1.85
C ASN A 29 -11.73 -8.07 -0.89
N LYS A 30 -10.54 -8.25 -1.42
CA LYS A 30 -9.29 -8.22 -0.66
C LYS A 30 -8.74 -6.81 -0.65
N VAL A 31 -8.32 -6.36 0.53
CA VAL A 31 -7.76 -5.03 0.73
C VAL A 31 -6.33 -5.15 1.25
N PHE A 32 -5.41 -4.45 0.61
CA PHE A 32 -4.07 -4.20 1.10
C PHE A 32 -3.90 -2.70 1.34
N TYR A 33 -3.34 -2.36 2.47
CA TYR A 33 -3.13 -0.99 2.88
C TYR A 33 -1.74 -0.85 3.49
N ILE A 34 -0.95 0.06 2.96
CA ILE A 34 0.32 0.43 3.54
C ILE A 34 0.27 1.90 3.98
N GLY A 35 0.65 2.16 5.22
CA GLY A 35 0.63 3.51 5.78
C GLY A 35 1.96 3.88 6.41
N PHE A 36 2.39 5.11 6.16
CA PHE A 36 3.59 5.70 6.74
C PHE A 36 3.22 6.91 7.60
N ARG A 37 3.92 7.05 8.72
CA ARG A 37 3.83 8.26 9.50
C ARG A 37 4.74 9.32 8.85
N THR A 38 4.12 10.36 8.31
CA THR A 38 4.81 11.43 7.58
C THR A 38 4.33 12.79 8.09
N PRO A 39 4.69 13.20 9.32
CA PRO A 39 4.30 14.50 9.84
C PRO A 39 4.88 15.63 8.98
N ALA A 40 4.03 16.58 8.56
CA ALA A 40 4.47 17.75 7.83
C ALA A 40 5.10 18.75 8.79
N GLU A 41 6.34 19.14 8.53
CA GLU A 41 7.08 20.14 9.34
C GLU A 41 6.80 21.56 8.88
N ASP A 42 6.37 21.72 7.62
CA ASP A 42 6.08 23.03 7.00
C ASP A 42 4.99 22.92 5.93
N SER A 43 4.73 24.01 5.23
CA SER A 43 3.70 24.10 4.18
C SER A 43 4.22 23.87 2.76
N THR A 44 5.42 23.32 2.58
CA THR A 44 6.05 23.12 1.26
C THR A 44 5.45 21.96 0.46
N GLY A 45 4.65 21.09 1.10
CA GLY A 45 4.01 19.97 0.44
C GLY A 45 4.96 18.80 0.16
N VAL A 46 6.09 18.70 0.85
CA VAL A 46 7.08 17.63 0.68
C VAL A 46 6.49 16.23 0.81
N PRO A 47 5.66 15.90 1.82
CA PRO A 47 5.05 14.57 1.90
C PRO A 47 4.21 14.21 0.68
N HIS A 48 3.46 15.14 0.12
CA HIS A 48 2.64 14.95 -1.08
C HIS A 48 3.50 14.74 -2.33
N ILE A 49 4.58 15.50 -2.47
CA ILE A 49 5.53 15.34 -3.58
C ILE A 49 6.20 13.96 -3.52
N ILE A 50 6.61 13.52 -2.34
CA ILE A 50 7.20 12.20 -2.12
C ILE A 50 6.19 11.10 -2.44
N GLU A 51 4.93 11.24 -2.06
CA GLU A 51 3.85 10.30 -2.40
C GLU A 51 3.80 10.03 -3.91
N HIS A 52 3.76 11.08 -4.72
CA HIS A 52 3.78 10.96 -6.18
C HIS A 52 5.08 10.33 -6.70
N THR A 53 6.22 10.72 -6.13
CA THR A 53 7.54 10.25 -6.57
C THR A 53 7.74 8.76 -6.31
N VAL A 54 7.29 8.26 -5.17
CA VAL A 54 7.40 6.83 -4.80
C VAL A 54 6.71 5.93 -5.83
N LEU A 55 5.61 6.38 -6.41
CA LEU A 55 4.83 5.61 -7.38
C LEU A 55 5.37 5.69 -8.82
N CYS A 56 6.36 6.54 -9.08
CA CYS A 56 6.90 6.77 -10.43
C CYS A 56 7.89 5.70 -10.91
N GLY A 57 8.39 4.84 -10.02
CA GLY A 57 9.32 3.77 -10.36
C GLY A 57 10.15 3.30 -9.19
N SER A 58 10.78 2.14 -9.34
CA SER A 58 11.68 1.57 -8.36
C SER A 58 12.71 0.66 -9.03
N ASP A 59 13.72 0.22 -8.29
CA ASP A 59 14.71 -0.74 -8.79
C ASP A 59 14.07 -2.05 -9.23
N LYS A 60 13.03 -2.48 -8.54
CA LYS A 60 12.28 -3.70 -8.88
C LYS A 60 11.40 -3.50 -10.13
N TYR A 61 10.90 -2.30 -10.35
CA TYR A 61 10.04 -1.95 -11.48
C TYR A 61 10.61 -0.72 -12.21
N PRO A 62 11.68 -0.89 -13.01
CA PRO A 62 12.41 0.21 -13.64
C PRO A 62 11.70 0.75 -14.90
N VAL A 63 10.39 0.81 -14.88
CA VAL A 63 9.56 1.39 -15.94
C VAL A 63 9.01 2.73 -15.49
N LYS A 64 8.69 3.58 -16.43
CA LYS A 64 8.07 4.86 -16.13
C LYS A 64 6.65 4.64 -15.64
N ASP A 65 6.34 5.18 -14.46
CA ASP A 65 5.01 5.13 -13.86
C ASP A 65 4.39 3.71 -13.77
N PRO A 66 5.07 2.74 -13.11
CA PRO A 66 4.56 1.36 -13.04
C PRO A 66 3.19 1.27 -12.38
N PHE A 67 2.88 2.17 -11.48
CA PHE A 67 1.58 2.26 -10.82
C PHE A 67 0.47 2.64 -11.81
N VAL A 68 0.71 3.63 -12.67
CA VAL A 68 -0.25 4.07 -13.69
C VAL A 68 -0.49 2.98 -14.73
N GLU A 69 0.56 2.29 -15.15
CA GLU A 69 0.45 1.17 -16.10
C GLU A 69 -0.34 0.00 -15.50
N LEU A 70 -0.10 -0.30 -14.22
CA LEU A 70 -0.85 -1.34 -13.52
C LEU A 70 -2.33 -1.00 -13.39
N VAL A 71 -2.66 0.25 -13.08
CA VAL A 71 -4.05 0.73 -12.95
C VAL A 71 -4.85 0.49 -14.23
N LYS A 72 -4.25 0.74 -15.39
CA LYS A 72 -4.90 0.59 -16.69
C LYS A 72 -5.30 -0.85 -17.01
N GLY A 73 -4.56 -1.82 -16.51
CA GLY A 73 -4.79 -3.24 -16.75
C GLY A 73 -5.42 -3.99 -15.57
N SER A 74 -5.65 -3.33 -14.45
CA SER A 74 -6.10 -3.95 -13.21
C SER A 74 -7.63 -4.07 -13.13
N LEU A 75 -8.07 -5.16 -12.49
CA LEU A 75 -9.47 -5.39 -12.11
C LEU A 75 -9.76 -4.86 -10.68
N ASN A 76 -9.07 -3.82 -10.28
CA ASN A 76 -9.20 -3.27 -8.94
C ASN A 76 -10.62 -2.76 -8.65
N THR A 77 -11.05 -2.89 -7.39
CA THR A 77 -12.27 -2.29 -6.87
C THR A 77 -11.99 -0.95 -6.22
N PHE A 78 -10.77 -0.73 -5.77
CA PHE A 78 -10.30 0.52 -5.21
C PHE A 78 -8.78 0.65 -5.36
N LEU A 79 -8.33 1.82 -5.75
CA LEU A 79 -6.91 2.14 -5.87
C LEU A 79 -6.70 3.63 -5.64
N ASN A 80 -5.85 3.99 -4.69
CA ASN A 80 -5.58 5.39 -4.39
C ASN A 80 -4.23 5.57 -3.69
N ALA A 81 -3.80 6.81 -3.58
CA ALA A 81 -2.72 7.26 -2.72
C ALA A 81 -3.17 8.57 -2.09
N ILE A 82 -3.02 8.69 -0.78
CA ILE A 82 -3.58 9.82 -0.03
C ILE A 82 -2.56 10.32 0.98
N THR A 83 -2.26 11.62 0.92
CA THR A 83 -1.43 12.30 1.90
C THR A 83 -2.29 13.12 2.86
N TYR A 84 -2.20 12.79 4.14
CA TYR A 84 -2.77 13.56 5.23
C TYR A 84 -1.68 14.38 5.95
N PRO A 85 -2.04 15.33 6.82
CA PRO A 85 -1.04 16.12 7.56
C PRO A 85 -0.03 15.32 8.37
N GLU A 86 -0.42 14.13 8.85
CA GLU A 86 0.41 13.30 9.74
C GLU A 86 0.78 11.94 9.14
N LYS A 87 0.16 11.55 8.02
CA LYS A 87 0.36 10.22 7.44
C LYS A 87 0.18 10.23 5.93
N THR A 88 0.81 9.26 5.28
CA THR A 88 0.63 8.96 3.85
C THR A 88 0.21 7.51 3.73
N ILE A 89 -0.83 7.23 2.95
CA ILE A 89 -1.39 5.90 2.80
C ILE A 89 -1.55 5.51 1.32
N TYR A 90 -1.37 4.22 1.07
CA TYR A 90 -1.52 3.61 -0.26
C TYR A 90 -2.46 2.41 -0.16
N PRO A 91 -3.79 2.62 -0.28
CA PRO A 91 -4.77 1.54 -0.23
C PRO A 91 -5.04 0.96 -1.61
N VAL A 92 -5.20 -0.36 -1.69
CA VAL A 92 -5.66 -1.06 -2.89
C VAL A 92 -6.64 -2.16 -2.52
N ALA A 93 -7.57 -2.46 -3.41
CA ALA A 93 -8.51 -3.55 -3.23
C ALA A 93 -8.85 -4.21 -4.57
N SER A 94 -9.02 -5.52 -4.57
CA SER A 94 -9.47 -6.29 -5.72
C SER A 94 -10.19 -7.57 -5.26
N CYS A 95 -11.18 -8.00 -6.04
CA CYS A 95 -11.83 -9.31 -5.86
C CYS A 95 -11.06 -10.44 -6.56
N ASN A 96 -10.18 -10.13 -7.50
CA ASN A 96 -9.37 -11.11 -8.22
C ASN A 96 -8.06 -11.37 -7.48
N ASP A 97 -7.77 -12.63 -7.16
CA ASP A 97 -6.60 -13.02 -6.38
C ASP A 97 -5.27 -12.67 -7.05
N THR A 98 -5.15 -12.96 -8.34
CA THR A 98 -3.94 -12.69 -9.10
C THR A 98 -3.70 -11.19 -9.25
N ASP A 99 -4.75 -10.43 -9.55
CA ASP A 99 -4.69 -8.98 -9.65
C ASP A 99 -4.33 -8.34 -8.31
N PHE A 100 -4.94 -8.79 -7.22
CA PHE A 100 -4.62 -8.33 -5.87
C PHE A 100 -3.16 -8.57 -5.51
N GLN A 101 -2.61 -9.74 -5.81
CA GLN A 101 -1.19 -10.04 -5.58
C GLN A 101 -0.27 -9.14 -6.40
N ASN A 102 -0.63 -8.85 -7.63
CA ASN A 102 0.12 -7.93 -8.49
C ASN A 102 0.10 -6.50 -7.95
N LEU A 103 -1.06 -6.00 -7.54
CA LEU A 103 -1.22 -4.69 -6.90
C LEU A 103 -0.37 -4.57 -5.64
N MET A 104 -0.47 -5.55 -4.77
CA MET A 104 0.29 -5.61 -3.52
C MET A 104 1.80 -5.65 -3.78
N SER A 105 2.25 -6.45 -4.75
CA SER A 105 3.67 -6.57 -5.11
C SER A 105 4.24 -5.26 -5.66
N VAL A 106 3.50 -4.55 -6.49
CA VAL A 106 3.94 -3.25 -7.03
C VAL A 106 4.02 -2.19 -5.95
N LEU A 107 3.01 -2.08 -5.10
CA LEU A 107 3.03 -1.15 -3.97
C LEU A 107 4.18 -1.45 -3.01
N TYR A 108 4.37 -2.71 -2.70
CA TYR A 108 5.45 -3.14 -1.81
C TYR A 108 6.83 -2.83 -2.40
N GLY A 109 7.02 -3.09 -3.69
CA GLY A 109 8.27 -2.80 -4.39
C GLY A 109 8.55 -1.31 -4.59
N CYS A 110 7.52 -0.48 -4.68
CA CYS A 110 7.67 0.97 -4.79
C CYS A 110 7.81 1.68 -3.44
N GLY A 111 7.08 1.21 -2.42
CA GLY A 111 6.96 1.89 -1.14
C GLY A 111 7.96 1.48 -0.07
N ILE A 112 8.57 0.29 -0.20
CA ILE A 112 9.51 -0.23 0.81
C ILE A 112 10.89 -0.39 0.18
N PRO A 113 11.91 0.33 0.66
CA PRO A 113 13.28 0.16 0.19
C PRO A 113 13.74 -1.30 0.37
N SER A 114 14.47 -1.82 -0.61
CA SER A 114 14.98 -3.19 -0.60
C SER A 114 15.84 -3.54 0.61
N GLU A 115 16.39 -2.53 1.28
CA GLU A 115 17.19 -2.68 2.49
C GLU A 115 16.41 -3.24 3.69
N TYR A 116 15.07 -3.16 3.65
CA TYR A 116 14.19 -3.67 4.72
C TYR A 116 13.53 -5.00 4.38
N LEU A 117 13.83 -5.56 3.23
CA LEU A 117 13.34 -6.86 2.77
C LEU A 117 14.41 -7.92 2.98
#